data_40e8e265f48669149e41bfc6e615282d
#
_entry.id   40e8e265f48669149e41bfc6e615282d
#
_cell.length_a   1.000
_cell.length_b   1.000
_cell.length_c   1.000
_cell.angle_alpha   90.00
_cell.angle_beta   90.00
_cell.angle_gamma   90.00
#
_symmetry.space_group_name_H-M   'P 1'
#
loop_
_entity.id
_entity.type
_entity.pdbx_description
1 polymer ?
#
loop_
_entity_poly.entity_id
_entity_poly.type
_entity_poly.pdbx_seq_one_letter_code
_entity_poly.pdbx_strand_id
1 'polypeptide(L)'
;MEVLAILHPILDVFDAEGVRFAHEVHPGEIAYDYWSSVRTLEAINHREAFGFNWDPSHMMWQNIDPVGFIVDFKDRIYHVDCKDTRMRPRNGRAGVMGSHLPWGDPRRGWDFVSTGHGDVPWEDSFRALEAIGYKGPISIEWEDAGMDRLHGAKEAVGYIRSLLWDLPSASFDAAFSNQ
;
A
#
# COMPACT_ATOMS: atom_id res chain seq x y z
N MET A 1 19.19 16.80 2.96
CA MET A 1 20.59 16.52 2.52
C MET A 1 21.23 15.40 3.33
N GLU A 2 21.04 15.35 4.63
CA GLU A 2 21.67 14.34 5.52
C GLU A 2 21.21 12.91 5.23
N VAL A 3 19.90 12.67 5.05
CA VAL A 3 19.34 11.35 4.73
C VAL A 3 19.85 10.80 3.40
N LEU A 4 20.00 11.65 2.38
CA LEU A 4 20.51 11.23 1.07
C LEU A 4 21.99 10.79 1.14
N ALA A 5 22.80 11.47 1.96
CA ALA A 5 24.18 11.09 2.16
C ALA A 5 24.35 9.69 2.79
N ILE A 6 23.34 9.26 3.56
CA ILE A 6 23.29 7.92 4.16
C ILE A 6 22.71 6.91 3.16
N LEU A 7 21.66 7.29 2.42
CA LEU A 7 20.92 6.38 1.55
C LEU A 7 21.72 5.98 0.30
N HIS A 8 22.47 6.90 -0.30
CA HIS A 8 23.24 6.59 -1.52
C HIS A 8 24.23 5.43 -1.36
N PRO A 9 25.09 5.38 -0.32
CA PRO A 9 25.98 4.24 -0.13
C PRO A 9 25.25 2.91 0.11
N ILE A 10 24.09 2.96 0.76
CA ILE A 10 23.24 1.78 0.97
C ILE A 10 22.72 1.27 -0.37
N LEU A 11 22.18 2.16 -1.20
CA LEU A 11 21.68 1.81 -2.52
C LEU A 11 22.78 1.32 -3.47
N ASP A 12 24.04 1.79 -3.29
CA ASP A 12 25.20 1.27 -4.04
C ASP A 12 25.38 -0.24 -3.76
N VAL A 13 25.20 -0.67 -2.52
CA VAL A 13 25.28 -2.09 -2.16
C VAL A 13 24.10 -2.87 -2.75
N PHE A 14 22.89 -2.33 -2.67
CA PHE A 14 21.70 -2.97 -3.25
C PHE A 14 21.85 -3.15 -4.78
N ASP A 15 22.33 -2.13 -5.48
CA ASP A 15 22.60 -2.21 -6.92
C ASP A 15 23.67 -3.27 -7.24
N ALA A 16 24.76 -3.31 -6.45
CA ALA A 16 25.85 -4.26 -6.66
C ALA A 16 25.42 -5.72 -6.44
N GLU A 17 24.52 -5.95 -5.49
CA GLU A 17 23.99 -7.28 -5.16
C GLU A 17 22.74 -7.64 -5.99
N GLY A 18 22.24 -6.74 -6.85
CA GLY A 18 21.02 -6.94 -7.63
C GLY A 18 19.76 -7.08 -6.79
N VAL A 19 19.73 -6.45 -5.61
CA VAL A 19 18.62 -6.48 -4.67
C VAL A 19 17.85 -5.16 -4.72
N ARG A 20 16.53 -5.23 -4.54
CA ARG A 20 15.64 -4.06 -4.50
C ARG A 20 15.24 -3.73 -3.06
N PHE A 21 15.28 -2.46 -2.74
CA PHE A 21 14.77 -1.89 -1.50
C PHE A 21 13.36 -1.36 -1.72
N ALA A 22 12.41 -1.85 -0.95
CA ALA A 22 11.03 -1.40 -0.97
C ALA A 22 10.74 -0.53 0.26
N HIS A 23 10.72 0.78 0.06
CA HIS A 23 10.43 1.76 1.10
C HIS A 23 8.93 1.85 1.36
N GLU A 24 8.52 1.71 2.60
CA GLU A 24 7.12 1.93 2.97
C GLU A 24 6.77 3.43 2.89
N VAL A 25 5.67 3.75 2.21
CA VAL A 25 5.15 5.12 2.15
C VAL A 25 4.39 5.41 3.45
N HIS A 26 5.11 5.92 4.43
CA HIS A 26 4.64 6.01 5.80
C HIS A 26 4.93 7.40 6.41
N PRO A 27 3.98 7.99 7.18
CA PRO A 27 4.20 9.26 7.89
C PRO A 27 5.39 9.20 8.82
N GLY A 28 6.25 10.22 8.73
CA GLY A 28 7.51 10.27 9.47
C GLY A 28 8.72 9.79 8.68
N GLU A 29 8.51 9.15 7.53
CA GLU A 29 9.54 8.69 6.60
C GLU A 29 9.86 9.74 5.52
N ILE A 30 10.89 9.44 4.69
CA ILE A 30 11.30 10.34 3.60
C ILE A 30 10.27 10.42 2.47
N ALA A 31 9.51 9.34 2.26
CA ALA A 31 8.34 9.29 1.40
C ALA A 31 7.13 8.91 2.25
N TYR A 32 6.17 9.82 2.38
CA TYR A 32 4.97 9.66 3.21
C TYR A 32 3.67 9.99 2.47
N ASP A 33 3.78 10.60 1.29
CA ASP A 33 2.68 10.93 0.40
C ASP A 33 3.14 10.90 -1.07
N TYR A 34 2.25 11.26 -2.01
CA TYR A 34 2.55 11.28 -3.43
C TYR A 34 3.77 12.16 -3.75
N TRP A 35 3.78 13.40 -3.30
CA TRP A 35 4.80 14.37 -3.67
C TRP A 35 6.14 14.14 -2.97
N SER A 36 6.14 13.65 -1.74
CA SER A 36 7.37 13.23 -1.08
C SER A 36 7.98 11.99 -1.75
N SER A 37 7.14 11.09 -2.29
CA SER A 37 7.59 9.95 -3.09
C SER A 37 8.26 10.38 -4.39
N VAL A 38 7.65 11.32 -5.13
CA VAL A 38 8.26 11.92 -6.34
C VAL A 38 9.61 12.53 -6.00
N ARG A 39 9.67 13.40 -4.99
CA ARG A 39 10.91 14.08 -4.58
C ARG A 39 11.99 13.10 -4.09
N THR A 40 11.59 12.01 -3.44
CA THR A 40 12.53 10.98 -3.02
C THR A 40 13.17 10.31 -4.24
N LEU A 41 12.38 9.91 -5.22
CA LEU A 41 12.89 9.33 -6.47
C LEU A 41 13.83 10.29 -7.23
N GLU A 42 13.45 11.55 -7.34
CA GLU A 42 14.30 12.59 -7.94
C GLU A 42 15.64 12.74 -7.20
N ALA A 43 15.58 12.80 -5.87
CA ALA A 43 16.73 13.01 -5.01
C ALA A 43 17.77 11.86 -5.06
N ILE A 44 17.31 10.63 -5.33
CA ILE A 44 18.18 9.46 -5.52
C ILE A 44 18.50 9.19 -6.99
N ASN A 45 18.23 10.13 -7.89
CA ASN A 45 18.42 10.01 -9.33
C ASN A 45 17.69 8.81 -9.95
N HIS A 46 16.48 8.52 -9.48
CA HIS A 46 15.62 7.43 -9.96
C HIS A 46 16.30 6.05 -9.99
N ARG A 47 17.20 5.76 -9.05
CA ARG A 47 17.91 4.47 -8.97
C ARG A 47 16.88 3.32 -8.89
N GLU A 48 17.10 2.28 -9.70
CA GLU A 48 16.18 1.14 -9.78
C GLU A 48 16.22 0.25 -8.53
N ALA A 49 17.30 0.31 -7.74
CA ALA A 49 17.36 -0.39 -6.46
C ALA A 49 16.31 0.11 -5.45
N PHE A 50 15.74 1.32 -5.64
CA PHE A 50 14.76 1.90 -4.74
C PHE A 50 13.35 1.92 -5.36
N GLY A 51 12.40 1.40 -4.63
CA GLY A 51 10.98 1.47 -4.95
C GLY A 51 10.14 1.54 -3.68
N PHE A 52 8.87 1.23 -3.80
CA PHE A 52 7.92 1.38 -2.72
C PHE A 52 7.35 0.03 -2.28
N ASN A 53 7.21 -0.11 -0.98
CA ASN A 53 6.25 -0.98 -0.35
C ASN A 53 4.93 -0.21 -0.28
N TRP A 54 3.93 -0.67 -1.03
CA TRP A 54 2.63 -0.05 -1.07
C TRP A 54 1.79 -0.55 0.11
N ASP A 55 1.58 0.33 1.08
CA ASP A 55 0.64 0.14 2.18
C ASP A 55 -0.49 1.17 2.03
N PRO A 56 -1.69 0.74 1.64
CA PRO A 56 -2.81 1.66 1.42
C PRO A 56 -3.36 2.25 2.72
N SER A 57 -3.15 1.59 3.85
CA SER A 57 -3.73 2.02 5.13
C SER A 57 -3.26 3.41 5.52
N HIS A 58 -1.96 3.69 5.32
CA HIS A 58 -1.38 5.00 5.60
C HIS A 58 -1.79 6.07 4.58
N MET A 59 -2.14 5.67 3.37
CA MET A 59 -2.67 6.57 2.36
C MET A 59 -4.13 6.96 2.67
N MET A 60 -4.95 5.99 3.08
CA MET A 60 -6.37 6.20 3.36
C MET A 60 -6.63 7.30 4.40
N TRP A 61 -5.99 7.22 5.56
CA TRP A 61 -6.26 8.23 6.60
C TRP A 61 -5.67 9.61 6.28
N GLN A 62 -4.71 9.70 5.37
CA GLN A 62 -4.21 10.95 4.80
C GLN A 62 -5.08 11.48 3.65
N ASN A 63 -6.10 10.73 3.25
CA ASN A 63 -6.95 11.03 2.10
C ASN A 63 -6.18 11.07 0.77
N ILE A 64 -5.21 10.17 0.62
CA ILE A 64 -4.46 9.92 -0.62
C ILE A 64 -5.14 8.78 -1.38
N ASP A 65 -5.25 8.90 -2.70
CA ASP A 65 -5.76 7.84 -3.56
C ASP A 65 -4.75 6.67 -3.67
N PRO A 66 -5.02 5.52 -3.04
CA PRO A 66 -4.09 4.40 -3.06
C PRO A 66 -4.03 3.71 -4.42
N VAL A 67 -5.11 3.75 -5.19
CA VAL A 67 -5.18 3.13 -6.54
C VAL A 67 -4.40 3.99 -7.53
N GLY A 68 -4.61 5.31 -7.52
CA GLY A 68 -3.83 6.25 -8.33
C GLY A 68 -2.34 6.15 -8.06
N PHE A 69 -1.94 5.93 -6.80
CA PHE A 69 -0.54 5.72 -6.42
C PHE A 69 0.06 4.49 -7.13
N ILE A 70 -0.66 3.36 -7.20
CA ILE A 70 -0.20 2.16 -7.92
C ILE A 70 0.06 2.47 -9.39
N VAL A 71 -0.89 3.16 -10.04
CA VAL A 71 -0.83 3.48 -11.47
C VAL A 71 0.35 4.41 -11.79
N ASP A 72 0.51 5.46 -10.99
CA ASP A 72 1.51 6.50 -11.23
C ASP A 72 2.93 6.03 -10.91
N PHE A 73 3.09 5.14 -9.92
CA PHE A 73 4.38 4.56 -9.54
C PHE A 73 4.55 3.10 -10.01
N LYS A 74 3.89 2.70 -11.10
CA LYS A 74 3.82 1.32 -11.60
C LYS A 74 5.16 0.58 -11.68
N ASP A 75 6.22 1.27 -12.05
CA ASP A 75 7.57 0.70 -12.21
C ASP A 75 8.35 0.67 -10.88
N ARG A 76 7.74 1.12 -9.79
CA ARG A 76 8.36 1.29 -8.47
C ARG A 76 7.65 0.56 -7.34
N ILE A 77 6.54 -0.12 -7.61
CA ILE A 77 5.88 -0.96 -6.60
C ILE A 77 6.64 -2.29 -6.52
N TYR A 78 7.42 -2.48 -5.47
CA TYR A 78 8.26 -3.66 -5.28
C TYR A 78 7.72 -4.63 -4.24
N HIS A 79 6.87 -4.14 -3.35
CA HIS A 79 6.17 -4.91 -2.33
C HIS A 79 4.76 -4.37 -2.12
N VAL A 80 3.86 -5.21 -1.64
CA VAL A 80 2.49 -4.86 -1.29
C VAL A 80 2.20 -5.37 0.12
N ASP A 81 1.88 -4.46 1.03
CA ASP A 81 1.36 -4.78 2.36
C ASP A 81 -0.16 -4.55 2.39
N CYS A 82 -0.88 -5.63 2.63
CA CYS A 82 -2.32 -5.59 2.76
C CYS A 82 -2.70 -5.28 4.22
N LYS A 83 -2.71 -4.00 4.54
CA LYS A 83 -3.14 -3.43 5.82
C LYS A 83 -4.34 -2.54 5.58
N ASP A 84 -5.34 -2.62 6.42
CA ASP A 84 -6.60 -1.91 6.21
C ASP A 84 -6.86 -0.85 7.27
N THR A 85 -7.58 0.18 6.86
CA THR A 85 -7.94 1.32 7.70
C THR A 85 -9.42 1.60 7.58
N ARG A 86 -10.09 1.70 8.72
CA ARG A 86 -11.46 2.19 8.80
C ARG A 86 -11.47 3.67 9.14
N MET A 87 -12.03 4.46 8.24
CA MET A 87 -12.21 5.89 8.44
C MET A 87 -13.47 6.17 9.26
N ARG A 88 -13.40 7.15 10.15
CA ARG A 88 -14.54 7.63 10.94
C ARG A 88 -14.72 9.13 10.72
N PRO A 89 -15.09 9.55 9.50
CA PRO A 89 -15.24 10.97 9.19
C PRO A 89 -16.31 11.58 10.10
N ARG A 90 -16.05 12.80 10.57
CA ARG A 90 -17.00 13.56 11.39
C ARG A 90 -17.32 12.95 12.75
N ASN A 91 -16.41 12.16 13.34
CA ASN A 91 -16.64 11.69 14.70
C ASN A 91 -16.68 12.83 15.74
N GLY A 92 -16.22 14.02 15.38
CA GLY A 92 -16.37 15.27 16.13
C GLY A 92 -15.49 15.43 17.36
N ARG A 93 -14.65 14.43 17.71
CA ARG A 93 -13.87 14.43 18.96
C ARG A 93 -12.37 14.38 18.74
N ALA A 94 -11.93 13.59 17.79
CA ALA A 94 -10.54 13.56 17.34
C ALA A 94 -10.53 13.55 15.82
N GLY A 95 -9.62 14.29 15.22
CA GLY A 95 -9.37 14.27 13.79
C GLY A 95 -8.40 13.13 13.43
N VAL A 96 -7.84 13.21 12.23
CA VAL A 96 -6.86 12.25 11.73
C VAL A 96 -5.56 12.21 12.54
N MET A 97 -5.26 13.28 13.29
CA MET A 97 -4.10 13.36 14.19
C MET A 97 -4.38 12.83 15.61
N GLY A 98 -5.44 12.07 15.81
CA GLY A 98 -5.89 11.58 17.11
C GLY A 98 -5.01 10.51 17.79
N SER A 99 -3.71 10.53 17.53
CA SER A 99 -2.73 9.55 18.04
C SER A 99 -2.56 9.49 19.56
N HIS A 100 -3.06 10.47 20.30
CA HIS A 100 -3.05 10.47 21.78
C HIS A 100 -4.13 9.55 22.40
N LEU A 101 -5.06 9.04 21.60
CA LEU A 101 -6.06 8.07 22.02
C LEU A 101 -5.54 6.64 21.77
N PRO A 102 -5.85 5.66 22.66
CA PRO A 102 -5.48 4.28 22.41
C PRO A 102 -6.15 3.74 21.15
N TRP A 103 -5.50 2.77 20.51
CA TRP A 103 -6.07 2.06 19.36
C TRP A 103 -7.39 1.40 19.74
N GLY A 104 -8.38 1.48 18.84
CA GLY A 104 -9.74 0.98 19.07
C GLY A 104 -10.66 1.97 19.81
N ASP A 105 -10.17 3.12 20.29
CA ASP A 105 -11.03 4.12 20.93
C ASP A 105 -12.00 4.70 19.89
N PRO A 106 -13.32 4.64 20.14
CA PRO A 106 -14.32 5.08 19.15
C PRO A 106 -14.30 6.58 18.83
N ARG A 107 -13.53 7.37 19.60
CA ARG A 107 -13.34 8.81 19.36
C ARG A 107 -12.22 9.11 18.37
N ARG A 108 -11.42 8.11 17.98
CA ARG A 108 -10.39 8.28 16.93
C ARG A 108 -11.06 8.57 15.59
N GLY A 109 -10.43 9.40 14.76
CA GLY A 109 -10.90 9.71 13.41
C GLY A 109 -10.72 8.57 12.42
N TRP A 110 -9.88 7.60 12.76
CA TRP A 110 -9.61 6.38 12.02
C TRP A 110 -8.94 5.35 12.92
N ASP A 111 -8.96 4.10 12.52
CA ASP A 111 -8.22 3.00 13.15
C ASP A 111 -7.78 1.98 12.10
N PHE A 112 -6.72 1.23 12.41
CA PHE A 112 -6.44 0.01 11.69
C PHE A 112 -7.46 -1.05 12.04
N VAL A 113 -7.83 -1.84 11.05
CA VAL A 113 -8.76 -2.97 11.18
C VAL A 113 -8.26 -4.14 10.34
N SER A 114 -8.71 -5.34 10.65
CA SER A 114 -8.40 -6.53 9.86
C SER A 114 -8.70 -6.30 8.38
N THR A 115 -7.82 -6.74 7.50
CA THR A 115 -7.91 -6.55 6.05
C THR A 115 -9.23 -7.08 5.50
N GLY A 116 -9.97 -6.23 4.81
CA GLY A 116 -11.33 -6.47 4.32
C GLY A 116 -12.43 -5.91 5.20
N HIS A 117 -12.10 -5.36 6.37
CA HIS A 117 -13.05 -4.73 7.29
C HIS A 117 -12.99 -3.19 7.28
N GLY A 118 -12.06 -2.61 6.54
CA GLY A 118 -11.87 -1.17 6.43
C GLY A 118 -12.45 -0.55 5.17
N ASP A 119 -11.85 0.54 4.76
CA ASP A 119 -12.30 1.36 3.65
C ASP A 119 -11.31 1.35 2.46
N VAL A 120 -10.24 0.53 2.52
CA VAL A 120 -9.32 0.36 1.39
C VAL A 120 -10.08 -0.24 0.21
N PRO A 121 -10.00 0.36 -0.99
CA PRO A 121 -10.66 -0.14 -2.20
C PRO A 121 -9.90 -1.35 -2.77
N TRP A 122 -9.97 -2.49 -2.08
CA TRP A 122 -9.17 -3.67 -2.38
C TRP A 122 -9.36 -4.20 -3.79
N GLU A 123 -10.60 -4.31 -4.26
CA GLU A 123 -10.86 -4.80 -5.62
C GLU A 123 -10.20 -3.91 -6.68
N ASP A 124 -10.39 -2.59 -6.59
CA ASP A 124 -9.80 -1.64 -7.53
C ASP A 124 -8.28 -1.63 -7.44
N SER A 125 -7.72 -1.77 -6.22
CA SER A 125 -6.28 -1.88 -6.00
C SER A 125 -5.68 -3.12 -6.67
N PHE A 126 -6.32 -4.29 -6.54
CA PHE A 126 -5.85 -5.51 -7.19
C PHE A 126 -6.01 -5.48 -8.70
N ARG A 127 -7.06 -4.84 -9.21
CA ARG A 127 -7.20 -4.56 -10.65
C ARG A 127 -6.06 -3.66 -11.16
N ALA A 128 -5.69 -2.64 -10.41
CA ALA A 128 -4.58 -1.76 -10.76
C ALA A 128 -3.23 -2.50 -10.72
N LEU A 129 -2.98 -3.32 -9.68
CA LEU A 129 -1.77 -4.15 -9.59
C LEU A 129 -1.65 -5.13 -10.77
N GLU A 130 -2.75 -5.75 -11.16
CA GLU A 130 -2.77 -6.63 -12.34
C GLU A 130 -2.53 -5.83 -13.63
N ALA A 131 -3.16 -4.67 -13.78
CA ALA A 131 -3.01 -3.82 -14.96
C ALA A 131 -1.57 -3.33 -15.17
N ILE A 132 -0.82 -3.06 -14.08
CA ILE A 132 0.61 -2.72 -14.16
C ILE A 132 1.52 -3.94 -14.30
N GLY A 133 0.97 -5.15 -14.28
CA GLY A 133 1.72 -6.39 -14.39
C GLY A 133 2.53 -6.74 -13.14
N TYR A 134 2.08 -6.34 -11.95
CA TYR A 134 2.77 -6.65 -10.68
C TYR A 134 2.88 -8.15 -10.46
N LYS A 135 4.10 -8.61 -10.14
CA LYS A 135 4.41 -10.03 -9.85
C LYS A 135 5.24 -10.18 -8.57
N GLY A 136 5.33 -9.12 -7.80
CA GLY A 136 6.06 -9.12 -6.54
C GLY A 136 5.30 -9.84 -5.40
N PRO A 137 5.90 -9.90 -4.21
CA PRO A 137 5.26 -10.50 -3.04
C PRO A 137 4.10 -9.64 -2.53
N ILE A 138 3.11 -10.31 -1.94
CA ILE A 138 1.98 -9.70 -1.24
C ILE A 138 1.98 -10.26 0.17
N SER A 139 2.07 -9.39 1.17
CA SER A 139 1.98 -9.74 2.58
C SER A 139 0.71 -9.19 3.23
N ILE A 140 0.37 -9.75 4.36
CA ILE A 140 -0.66 -9.24 5.26
C ILE A 140 0.06 -8.58 6.43
N GLU A 141 -0.04 -7.27 6.54
CA GLU A 141 0.32 -6.57 7.76
C GLU A 141 -0.96 -6.38 8.59
N TRP A 142 -1.11 -7.20 9.62
CA TRP A 142 -2.36 -7.29 10.36
C TRP A 142 -2.33 -6.46 11.64
N GLU A 143 -3.23 -5.49 11.74
CA GLU A 143 -3.48 -4.69 12.94
C GLU A 143 -4.99 -4.50 13.14
N ASP A 144 -5.51 -4.90 14.29
CA ASP A 144 -6.88 -4.63 14.71
C ASP A 144 -6.98 -4.72 16.24
N ALA A 145 -7.34 -3.63 16.90
CA ALA A 145 -7.49 -3.59 18.36
C ALA A 145 -8.79 -4.27 18.85
N GLY A 146 -9.73 -4.57 17.96
CA GLY A 146 -11.04 -5.14 18.26
C GLY A 146 -11.22 -6.61 17.88
N MET A 147 -10.18 -7.27 17.33
CA MET A 147 -10.27 -8.64 16.83
C MET A 147 -9.14 -9.53 17.35
N ASP A 148 -9.41 -10.82 17.54
CA ASP A 148 -8.36 -11.80 17.83
C ASP A 148 -7.42 -11.94 16.63
N ARG A 149 -6.11 -11.82 16.89
CA ARG A 149 -5.08 -11.79 15.85
C ARG A 149 -4.98 -13.06 15.01
N LEU A 150 -5.21 -14.23 15.61
CA LEU A 150 -5.12 -15.50 14.88
C LEU A 150 -6.32 -15.70 13.97
N HIS A 151 -7.50 -15.27 14.46
CA HIS A 151 -8.72 -15.24 13.66
C HIS A 151 -8.57 -14.27 12.49
N GLY A 152 -8.24 -13.01 12.77
CA GLY A 152 -8.18 -11.96 11.77
C GLY A 152 -7.08 -12.16 10.72
N ALA A 153 -5.88 -12.61 11.10
CA ALA A 153 -4.83 -12.91 10.14
C ALA A 153 -5.23 -14.03 9.18
N LYS A 154 -5.89 -15.07 9.67
CA LYS A 154 -6.39 -16.16 8.82
C LYS A 154 -7.50 -15.70 7.88
N GLU A 155 -8.43 -14.90 8.37
CA GLU A 155 -9.51 -14.31 7.57
C GLU A 155 -8.94 -13.39 6.48
N ALA A 156 -8.02 -12.49 6.84
CA ALA A 156 -7.36 -11.57 5.92
C ALA A 156 -6.68 -12.29 4.75
N VAL A 157 -5.94 -13.38 5.02
CA VAL A 157 -5.34 -14.22 3.98
C VAL A 157 -6.40 -14.80 3.05
N GLY A 158 -7.51 -15.29 3.60
CA GLY A 158 -8.64 -15.82 2.82
C GLY A 158 -9.28 -14.75 1.94
N TYR A 159 -9.48 -13.57 2.50
CA TYR A 159 -10.05 -12.43 1.79
C TYR A 159 -9.15 -11.98 0.62
N ILE A 160 -7.87 -11.73 0.87
CA ILE A 160 -6.94 -11.32 -0.19
C ILE A 160 -6.80 -12.38 -1.28
N ARG A 161 -6.75 -13.66 -0.93
CA ARG A 161 -6.73 -14.74 -1.92
C ARG A 161 -7.96 -14.75 -2.81
N SER A 162 -9.11 -14.33 -2.33
CA SER A 162 -10.33 -14.26 -3.13
C SER A 162 -10.30 -13.16 -4.19
N LEU A 163 -9.37 -12.20 -4.06
CA LEU A 163 -9.14 -11.10 -5.01
C LEU A 163 -8.05 -11.42 -6.05
N LEU A 164 -7.37 -12.55 -5.91
CA LEU A 164 -6.35 -13.02 -6.86
C LEU A 164 -7.02 -13.93 -7.90
N TRP A 165 -7.55 -13.35 -8.95
CA TRP A 165 -8.16 -14.09 -10.06
C TRP A 165 -7.26 -14.06 -11.30
N ASP A 166 -7.42 -15.07 -12.15
CA ASP A 166 -6.75 -15.11 -13.44
C ASP A 166 -7.39 -14.11 -14.42
N LEU A 167 -6.58 -13.48 -15.27
CA LEU A 167 -7.08 -12.70 -16.38
C LEU A 167 -7.85 -13.59 -17.37
N PRO A 168 -8.86 -13.04 -18.08
CA PRO A 168 -9.55 -13.76 -19.13
C PRO A 168 -8.57 -14.31 -20.17
N SER A 169 -8.70 -15.57 -20.52
CA SER A 169 -7.87 -16.23 -21.55
C SER A 169 -8.15 -15.72 -22.97
N ALA A 170 -9.25 -14.97 -23.16
CA ALA A 170 -9.66 -14.38 -24.43
C ALA A 170 -10.16 -12.95 -24.19
N SER A 171 -10.11 -12.10 -25.25
CA SER A 171 -10.71 -10.77 -25.18
C SER A 171 -12.23 -10.87 -24.95
N PHE A 172 -12.81 -9.89 -24.26
CA PHE A 172 -14.25 -9.82 -24.00
C PHE A 172 -15.06 -9.96 -25.29
N ASP A 173 -14.57 -9.38 -26.39
CA ASP A 173 -15.25 -9.37 -27.70
C ASP A 173 -14.97 -10.61 -28.56
N ALA A 174 -14.14 -11.56 -28.09
CA ALA A 174 -13.79 -12.75 -28.87
C ALA A 174 -15.02 -13.58 -29.30
N ALA A 175 -16.08 -13.58 -28.47
CA ALA A 175 -17.35 -14.24 -28.78
C ALA A 175 -18.14 -13.56 -29.93
N PHE A 176 -17.86 -12.29 -30.21
CA PHE A 176 -18.55 -11.49 -31.24
C PHE A 176 -17.75 -11.35 -32.54
N SER A 177 -16.44 -11.74 -32.49
CA SER A 177 -15.53 -11.57 -33.64
C SER A 177 -15.66 -12.65 -34.73
N ASN A 178 -16.48 -13.66 -34.50
CA ASN A 178 -16.73 -14.82 -35.44
C ASN A 178 -18.10 -14.76 -36.11
N GLN A 179 -18.61 -13.57 -36.44
CA GLN A 179 -19.80 -13.42 -37.30
C GLN A 179 -19.44 -12.87 -38.67
#